data_3d726a64256dc098bd42e0cfa1f69a42
#
_entry.id   3d726a64256dc098bd42e0cfa1f69a42
#
_cell.length_a   1.000
_cell.length_b   1.000
_cell.length_c   1.000
_cell.angle_alpha   90.00
_cell.angle_beta   90.00
_cell.angle_gamma   90.00
#
_symmetry.space_group_name_H-M   'P 1'
#
loop_
_entity.id
_entity.type
_entity.pdbx_description
1 polymer ?
#
loop_
_entity_poly.entity_id
_entity_poly.type
_entity_poly.pdbx_seq_one_letter_code
_entity_poly.pdbx_strand_id
1 'polypeptide(L)'
;SQLKGLLSVLDSSVKIEETTGALRFSDKGTKVQYMLAAPSVIPAVPDLKELPPFDANITLDDEFINKYIKSKGALADADTFTFTCKNNKGEIILGYSSINSNRISISVNCSCDNDIEPIAFSAKYLKEILTANKGSNKSSLKISSKGLAHVGFEDGDYTSNYYLVEIK
;
A
#
# COMPACT_ATOMS: atom_id res chain seq x y z
N SER A 1 14.18 3.76 3.59
CA SER A 1 15.10 3.63 2.44
C SER A 1 16.25 4.62 2.58
N GLN A 2 17.38 4.32 2.00
CA GLN A 2 18.57 5.21 2.04
C GLN A 2 18.27 6.60 1.46
N LEU A 3 17.53 6.68 0.34
CA LEU A 3 17.13 7.95 -0.26
C LEU A 3 16.35 8.84 0.74
N LYS A 4 15.37 8.27 1.44
CA LYS A 4 14.61 9.00 2.46
C LYS A 4 15.51 9.56 3.57
N GLY A 5 16.47 8.77 4.04
CA GLY A 5 17.46 9.21 5.05
C GLY A 5 18.35 10.34 4.52
N LEU A 6 18.81 10.24 3.26
CA LEU A 6 19.62 11.28 2.63
C LEU A 6 18.83 12.59 2.41
N LEU A 7 17.57 12.50 2.03
CA LEU A 7 16.72 13.68 1.84
C LEU A 7 16.35 14.36 3.16
N SER A 8 16.34 13.64 4.28
CA SER A 8 15.99 14.19 5.59
C SER A 8 17.03 15.16 6.19
N VAL A 9 18.23 15.25 5.59
CA VAL A 9 19.27 16.21 5.99
C VAL A 9 19.20 17.54 5.23
N LEU A 10 18.25 17.67 4.29
CA LEU A 10 18.05 18.85 3.47
C LEU A 10 16.90 19.71 4.01
N ASP A 11 17.01 21.02 3.81
CA ASP A 11 15.95 21.98 4.15
C ASP A 11 14.82 21.99 3.10
N SER A 12 13.81 22.82 3.31
CA SER A 12 12.59 22.87 2.50
C SER A 12 12.76 23.37 1.06
N SER A 13 13.89 24.01 0.72
CA SER A 13 14.16 24.57 -0.61
C SER A 13 15.29 23.82 -1.30
N VAL A 14 14.97 22.69 -1.88
CA VAL A 14 15.95 21.78 -2.48
C VAL A 14 15.98 21.96 -4.00
N LYS A 15 17.18 22.23 -4.55
CA LYS A 15 17.43 22.12 -5.98
C LYS A 15 17.79 20.67 -6.33
N ILE A 16 17.14 20.12 -7.35
CA ILE A 16 17.38 18.76 -7.84
C ILE A 16 18.01 18.84 -9.22
N GLU A 17 19.10 18.12 -9.41
CA GLU A 17 19.80 18.00 -10.70
C GLU A 17 20.01 16.52 -11.03
N GLU A 18 19.62 16.12 -12.23
CA GLU A 18 19.95 14.81 -12.77
C GLU A 18 21.31 14.88 -13.48
N THR A 19 22.16 13.91 -13.20
CA THR A 19 23.45 13.71 -13.86
C THR A 19 23.56 12.26 -14.33
N THR A 20 24.54 11.96 -15.15
CA THR A 20 24.76 10.58 -15.62
C THR A 20 24.95 9.65 -14.42
N GLY A 21 23.94 8.83 -14.12
CA GLY A 21 23.98 7.82 -13.05
C GLY A 21 23.76 8.33 -11.63
N ALA A 22 23.37 9.61 -11.43
CA ALA A 22 23.09 10.11 -10.09
C ALA A 22 22.06 11.24 -10.08
N LEU A 23 21.31 11.34 -8.95
CA LEU A 23 20.56 12.53 -8.59
C LEU A 23 21.36 13.35 -7.58
N ARG A 24 21.48 14.65 -7.82
CA ARG A 24 22.09 15.60 -6.89
C ARG A 24 21.01 16.49 -6.29
N PHE A 25 21.05 16.61 -4.99
CA PHE A 25 20.15 17.47 -4.23
C PHE A 25 21.02 18.50 -3.52
N SER A 26 20.63 19.76 -3.57
CA SER A 26 21.35 20.83 -2.87
C SER A 26 20.40 21.86 -2.28
N ASP A 27 20.74 22.34 -1.10
CA ASP A 27 20.13 23.49 -0.45
C ASP A 27 21.20 24.57 -0.14
N LYS A 28 20.93 25.48 0.80
CA LYS A 28 21.80 26.62 1.15
C LYS A 28 23.20 26.25 1.64
N GLY A 29 23.47 25.02 2.00
CA GLY A 29 24.77 24.61 2.56
C GLY A 29 25.08 23.13 2.43
N THR A 30 24.07 22.33 2.11
CA THR A 30 24.17 20.86 2.05
C THR A 30 24.07 20.37 0.61
N LYS A 31 24.91 19.41 0.26
CA LYS A 31 24.86 18.72 -1.03
C LYS A 31 24.76 17.22 -0.79
N VAL A 32 23.77 16.58 -1.40
CA VAL A 32 23.56 15.14 -1.36
C VAL A 32 23.67 14.60 -2.78
N GLN A 33 24.38 13.50 -2.94
CA GLN A 33 24.41 12.74 -4.18
C GLN A 33 23.88 11.34 -3.92
N TYR A 34 22.88 10.95 -4.71
CA TYR A 34 22.29 9.62 -4.68
C TYR A 34 22.59 8.90 -5.98
N MET A 35 23.34 7.81 -5.90
CA MET A 35 23.68 7.01 -7.07
C MET A 35 22.48 6.20 -7.54
N LEU A 36 22.18 6.27 -8.82
CA LEU A 36 21.13 5.50 -9.47
C LEU A 36 21.67 4.10 -9.86
N ALA A 37 20.81 3.11 -9.74
CA ALA A 37 21.11 1.80 -10.31
C ALA A 37 21.15 1.88 -11.84
N ALA A 38 22.03 1.12 -12.47
CA ALA A 38 22.01 0.99 -13.91
C ALA A 38 20.66 0.39 -14.38
N PRO A 39 20.04 0.93 -15.44
CA PRO A 39 18.74 0.39 -15.93
C PRO A 39 18.76 -1.11 -16.19
N SER A 40 19.89 -1.67 -16.56
CA SER A 40 20.08 -3.11 -16.85
C SER A 40 19.92 -4.02 -15.61
N VAL A 41 20.06 -3.49 -14.39
CA VAL A 41 19.88 -4.27 -13.15
C VAL A 41 18.49 -4.09 -12.53
N ILE A 42 17.65 -3.24 -13.14
CA ILE A 42 16.27 -3.05 -12.69
C ILE A 42 15.40 -4.08 -13.41
N PRO A 43 14.70 -4.96 -12.67
CA PRO A 43 13.78 -5.90 -13.30
C PRO A 43 12.73 -5.14 -14.13
N ALA A 44 12.41 -5.70 -15.31
CA ALA A 44 11.31 -5.14 -16.10
C ALA A 44 10.01 -5.16 -15.31
N VAL A 45 9.27 -4.06 -15.37
CA VAL A 45 7.95 -4.00 -14.76
C VAL A 45 7.04 -4.98 -15.50
N PRO A 46 6.32 -5.88 -14.79
CA PRO A 46 5.38 -6.78 -15.43
C PRO A 46 4.30 -6.00 -16.19
N ASP A 47 4.05 -6.39 -17.41
CA ASP A 47 2.95 -5.84 -18.22
C ASP A 47 1.62 -6.35 -17.62
N LEU A 48 0.85 -5.48 -17.01
CA LEU A 48 -0.50 -5.78 -16.54
C LEU A 48 -1.45 -5.69 -17.75
N LYS A 49 -1.52 -6.77 -18.54
CA LYS A 49 -2.28 -6.79 -19.80
C LYS A 49 -3.77 -6.58 -19.62
N GLU A 50 -4.38 -7.24 -18.64
CA GLU A 50 -5.78 -7.10 -18.27
C GLU A 50 -5.94 -7.28 -16.77
N LEU A 51 -6.64 -6.35 -16.14
CA LEU A 51 -7.01 -6.47 -14.73
C LEU A 51 -8.32 -7.26 -14.64
N PRO A 52 -8.44 -8.21 -13.68
CA PRO A 52 -9.72 -8.85 -13.43
C PRO A 52 -10.75 -7.83 -12.94
N PRO A 53 -12.05 -8.10 -13.10
CA PRO A 53 -13.08 -7.27 -12.50
C PRO A 53 -12.89 -7.25 -10.96
N PHE A 54 -13.19 -6.10 -10.36
CA PHE A 54 -13.16 -5.96 -8.91
C PHE A 54 -14.59 -6.12 -8.38
N ASP A 55 -14.76 -7.08 -7.47
CA ASP A 55 -16.05 -7.49 -6.92
C ASP A 55 -16.41 -6.71 -5.64
N ALA A 56 -15.42 -6.11 -4.98
CA ALA A 56 -15.64 -5.25 -3.82
C ALA A 56 -14.90 -3.91 -3.96
N ASN A 57 -15.53 -2.85 -3.48
CA ASN A 57 -14.95 -1.52 -3.40
C ASN A 57 -15.15 -0.94 -2.00
N ILE A 58 -14.03 -0.52 -1.37
CA ILE A 58 -13.95 -0.03 0.00
C ILE A 58 -13.35 1.37 -0.06
N THR A 59 -14.03 2.37 0.49
CA THR A 59 -13.45 3.69 0.72
C THR A 59 -12.57 3.63 1.97
N LEU A 60 -11.32 4.07 1.84
CA LEU A 60 -10.37 4.12 2.94
C LEU A 60 -10.37 5.54 3.51
N ASP A 61 -10.93 5.73 4.69
CA ASP A 61 -10.84 6.98 5.42
C ASP A 61 -9.64 6.99 6.38
N ASP A 62 -9.35 8.14 6.96
CA ASP A 62 -8.25 8.32 7.90
C ASP A 62 -8.43 7.46 9.16
N GLU A 63 -9.66 7.21 9.59
CA GLU A 63 -9.95 6.36 10.75
C GLU A 63 -9.54 4.91 10.45
N PHE A 64 -9.95 4.37 9.31
CA PHE A 64 -9.55 3.05 8.87
C PHE A 64 -8.03 2.94 8.73
N ILE A 65 -7.40 3.90 8.02
CA ILE A 65 -5.95 3.91 7.78
C ILE A 65 -5.18 3.86 9.11
N ASN A 66 -5.53 4.73 10.05
CA ASN A 66 -4.90 4.77 11.37
C ASN A 66 -5.14 3.48 12.16
N LYS A 67 -6.36 2.95 12.13
CA LYS A 67 -6.74 1.71 12.80
C LYS A 67 -5.96 0.52 12.25
N TYR A 68 -5.87 0.39 10.91
CA TYR A 68 -5.11 -0.68 10.28
C TYR A 68 -3.62 -0.63 10.63
N ILE A 69 -2.99 0.56 10.53
CA ILE A 69 -1.57 0.74 10.85
C ILE A 69 -1.28 0.34 12.31
N LYS A 70 -2.13 0.77 13.26
CA LYS A 70 -2.03 0.40 14.68
C LYS A 70 -2.23 -1.10 14.90
N SER A 71 -3.23 -1.68 14.25
CA SER A 71 -3.55 -3.11 14.36
C SER A 71 -2.42 -4.00 13.86
N LYS A 72 -1.82 -3.65 12.70
CA LYS A 72 -0.65 -4.36 12.18
C LYS A 72 0.60 -4.14 13.07
N GLY A 73 0.69 -3.00 13.75
CA GLY A 73 1.73 -2.76 14.76
C GLY A 73 1.57 -3.66 15.99
N ALA A 74 0.34 -3.86 16.46
CA ALA A 74 0.03 -4.72 17.60
C ALA A 74 0.19 -6.21 17.27
N LEU A 75 -0.11 -6.62 16.04
CA LEU A 75 0.09 -7.98 15.53
C LEU A 75 1.27 -8.01 14.56
N ALA A 76 2.49 -7.80 15.08
CA ALA A 76 3.70 -7.71 14.27
C ALA A 76 3.95 -8.98 13.44
N ASP A 77 3.57 -10.13 13.96
CA ASP A 77 3.77 -11.46 13.34
C ASP A 77 2.67 -11.83 12.32
N ALA A 78 1.61 -11.03 12.17
CA ALA A 78 0.59 -11.29 11.17
C ALA A 78 1.10 -10.92 9.76
N ASP A 79 1.55 -11.89 8.98
CA ASP A 79 2.11 -11.66 7.64
C ASP A 79 1.05 -11.26 6.62
N THR A 80 -0.19 -11.74 6.82
CA THR A 80 -1.31 -11.49 5.92
C THR A 80 -2.43 -10.72 6.60
N PHE A 81 -3.18 -9.97 5.79
CA PHE A 81 -4.55 -9.61 6.10
C PHE A 81 -5.48 -10.42 5.20
N THR A 82 -6.62 -10.83 5.74
CA THR A 82 -7.64 -11.55 5.01
C THR A 82 -8.85 -10.65 4.84
N PHE A 83 -9.34 -10.52 3.61
CA PHE A 83 -10.60 -9.87 3.32
C PHE A 83 -11.69 -10.90 3.08
N THR A 84 -12.88 -10.64 3.60
CA THR A 84 -14.11 -11.38 3.30
C THR A 84 -15.28 -10.42 3.23
N CYS A 85 -16.28 -10.74 2.43
CA CYS A 85 -17.53 -9.98 2.37
C CYS A 85 -18.71 -10.96 2.36
N LYS A 86 -19.67 -10.77 3.27
CA LYS A 86 -20.92 -11.53 3.31
C LYS A 86 -22.09 -10.58 3.53
N ASN A 87 -23.11 -10.69 2.69
CA ASN A 87 -24.30 -9.82 2.75
C ASN A 87 -23.94 -8.32 2.77
N ASN A 88 -23.02 -7.87 1.92
CA ASN A 88 -22.50 -6.51 1.87
C ASN A 88 -21.81 -6.02 3.16
N LYS A 89 -21.39 -6.93 4.01
CA LYS A 89 -20.57 -6.62 5.19
C LYS A 89 -19.15 -7.09 4.95
N GLY A 90 -18.26 -6.16 4.71
CA GLY A 90 -16.84 -6.45 4.54
C GLY A 90 -16.11 -6.51 5.88
N GLU A 91 -15.13 -7.38 5.95
CA GLU A 91 -14.25 -7.51 7.10
C GLU A 91 -12.80 -7.69 6.64
N ILE A 92 -11.91 -6.93 7.26
CA ILE A 92 -10.46 -7.10 7.11
C ILE A 92 -9.91 -7.67 8.41
N ILE A 93 -9.24 -8.82 8.32
CA ILE A 93 -8.81 -9.61 9.47
C ILE A 93 -7.30 -9.76 9.44
N LEU A 94 -6.64 -9.36 10.52
CA LEU A 94 -5.24 -9.67 10.82
C LEU A 94 -5.18 -10.87 11.77
N GLY A 95 -4.27 -11.81 11.53
CA GLY A 95 -4.19 -13.03 12.32
C GLY A 95 -5.30 -14.03 12.00
N TYR A 96 -5.76 -14.08 10.75
CA TYR A 96 -6.73 -15.09 10.31
C TYR A 96 -6.07 -16.46 10.29
N SER A 97 -6.41 -17.26 11.30
CA SER A 97 -5.94 -18.63 11.41
C SER A 97 -7.03 -19.48 12.05
N SER A 98 -7.05 -20.76 11.73
CA SER A 98 -8.02 -21.72 12.27
C SER A 98 -7.76 -22.11 13.73
N ILE A 99 -6.60 -21.79 14.31
CA ILE A 99 -6.19 -22.30 15.64
C ILE A 99 -5.48 -21.19 16.43
N ASN A 100 -6.07 -20.83 17.59
CA ASN A 100 -5.48 -20.11 18.74
C ASN A 100 -4.49 -18.96 18.43
N SER A 101 -4.77 -18.12 17.44
CA SER A 101 -3.98 -16.95 17.16
C SER A 101 -4.65 -15.67 17.66
N ASN A 102 -3.84 -14.68 18.07
CA ASN A 102 -4.34 -13.34 18.30
C ASN A 102 -4.92 -12.79 16.99
N ARG A 103 -6.09 -12.16 17.07
CA ARG A 103 -6.84 -11.72 15.90
C ARG A 103 -7.38 -10.31 16.10
N ILE A 104 -7.32 -9.52 15.06
CA ILE A 104 -8.00 -8.21 14.98
C ILE A 104 -8.85 -8.21 13.73
N SER A 105 -10.14 -7.97 13.90
CA SER A 105 -11.11 -7.80 12.82
C SER A 105 -11.52 -6.34 12.72
N ILE A 106 -11.51 -5.79 11.51
CA ILE A 106 -11.92 -4.42 11.20
C ILE A 106 -13.08 -4.52 10.22
N SER A 107 -14.27 -4.13 10.66
CA SER A 107 -15.43 -4.02 9.78
C SER A 107 -15.24 -2.85 8.82
N VAL A 108 -15.56 -3.06 7.55
CA VAL A 108 -15.46 -2.05 6.50
C VAL A 108 -16.78 -1.94 5.74
N ASN A 109 -17.16 -0.72 5.41
CA ASN A 109 -18.26 -0.49 4.49
C ASN A 109 -17.76 -0.80 3.08
N CYS A 110 -18.34 -1.80 2.47
CA CYS A 110 -18.03 -2.17 1.09
C CYS A 110 -19.30 -2.37 0.28
N SER A 111 -19.23 -2.07 -1.00
CA SER A 111 -20.19 -2.56 -1.98
C SER A 111 -19.63 -3.83 -2.58
N CYS A 112 -20.34 -4.95 -2.46
CA CYS A 112 -19.99 -6.22 -3.06
C CYS A 112 -21.15 -6.72 -3.90
N ASP A 113 -20.88 -7.11 -5.13
CA ASP A 113 -21.91 -7.67 -6.02
C ASP A 113 -22.29 -9.09 -5.59
N ASN A 114 -21.36 -9.82 -4.98
CA ASN A 114 -21.56 -11.17 -4.47
C ASN A 114 -20.75 -11.37 -3.18
N ASP A 115 -21.06 -12.41 -2.42
CA ASP A 115 -20.25 -12.81 -1.29
C ASP A 115 -18.83 -13.17 -1.75
N ILE A 116 -17.82 -12.74 -0.99
CA ILE A 116 -16.42 -13.00 -1.25
C ILE A 116 -15.87 -13.87 -0.12
N GLU A 117 -15.45 -15.08 -0.48
CA GLU A 117 -14.77 -15.97 0.45
C GLU A 117 -13.42 -15.38 0.90
N PRO A 118 -12.86 -15.84 2.03
CA PRO A 118 -11.63 -15.30 2.58
C PRO A 118 -10.47 -15.30 1.57
N ILE A 119 -9.91 -14.14 1.26
CA ILE A 119 -8.75 -13.96 0.39
C ILE A 119 -7.65 -13.24 1.18
N ALA A 120 -6.43 -13.80 1.17
CA ALA A 120 -5.31 -13.28 1.94
C ALA A 120 -4.33 -12.48 1.08
N PHE A 121 -3.85 -11.35 1.60
CA PHE A 121 -2.86 -10.47 0.98
C PHE A 121 -1.80 -10.06 2.00
N SER A 122 -0.66 -9.52 1.54
CA SER A 122 0.41 -9.07 2.43
C SER A 122 -0.01 -7.90 3.35
N ALA A 123 -0.05 -8.17 4.65
CA ALA A 123 -0.36 -7.17 5.66
C ALA A 123 0.74 -6.11 5.78
N LYS A 124 2.00 -6.52 5.58
CA LYS A 124 3.15 -5.63 5.60
C LYS A 124 3.08 -4.62 4.47
N TYR A 125 2.85 -5.07 3.25
CA TYR A 125 2.78 -4.17 2.10
C TYR A 125 1.61 -3.20 2.18
N LEU A 126 0.43 -3.66 2.61
CA LEU A 126 -0.70 -2.75 2.81
C LEU A 126 -0.36 -1.68 3.87
N LYS A 127 0.26 -2.04 5.00
CA LYS A 127 0.68 -1.05 6.01
C LYS A 127 1.66 -0.02 5.43
N GLU A 128 2.65 -0.45 4.65
CA GLU A 128 3.63 0.45 4.04
C GLU A 128 2.97 1.39 3.03
N ILE A 129 2.07 0.88 2.18
CA ILE A 129 1.28 1.65 1.21
C ILE A 129 0.44 2.71 1.93
N LEU A 130 -0.35 2.31 2.94
CA LEU A 130 -1.19 3.23 3.71
C LEU A 130 -0.36 4.28 4.46
N THR A 131 0.81 3.91 4.98
CA THR A 131 1.69 4.85 5.68
C THR A 131 2.30 5.87 4.72
N ALA A 132 2.67 5.46 3.51
CA ALA A 132 3.28 6.33 2.51
C ALA A 132 2.29 7.34 1.91
N ASN A 133 1.00 6.99 1.88
CA ASN A 133 -0.06 7.80 1.27
C ASN A 133 -1.04 8.39 2.30
N LYS A 134 -0.62 8.46 3.56
CA LYS A 134 -1.45 9.04 4.63
C LYS A 134 -1.71 10.52 4.36
N GLY A 135 -2.98 10.93 4.44
CA GLY A 135 -3.42 12.30 4.18
C GLY A 135 -3.80 12.57 2.72
N SER A 136 -3.82 11.55 1.85
CA SER A 136 -4.37 11.69 0.50
C SER A 136 -5.87 12.02 0.53
N ASN A 137 -6.32 12.87 -0.40
CA ASN A 137 -7.70 13.37 -0.45
C ASN A 137 -8.74 12.26 -0.68
N LYS A 138 -8.38 11.27 -1.49
CA LYS A 138 -9.22 10.10 -1.75
C LYS A 138 -8.40 8.83 -1.72
N SER A 139 -8.93 7.81 -1.08
CA SER A 139 -8.28 6.51 -0.96
C SER A 139 -9.29 5.39 -1.11
N SER A 140 -8.93 4.34 -1.85
CA SER A 140 -9.80 3.19 -2.08
C SER A 140 -9.03 1.88 -2.07
N LEU A 141 -9.70 0.82 -1.65
CA LEU A 141 -9.25 -0.55 -1.77
C LEU A 141 -10.29 -1.33 -2.54
N LYS A 142 -9.90 -1.90 -3.68
CA LYS A 142 -10.75 -2.76 -4.50
C LYS A 142 -10.23 -4.19 -4.44
N ILE A 143 -11.12 -5.14 -4.31
CA ILE A 143 -10.78 -6.57 -4.19
C ILE A 143 -11.47 -7.33 -5.32
N SER A 144 -10.70 -8.18 -5.99
CA SER A 144 -11.21 -9.18 -6.93
C SER A 144 -11.20 -10.56 -6.28
N SER A 145 -12.30 -11.29 -6.43
CA SER A 145 -12.39 -12.71 -6.05
C SER A 145 -11.40 -13.62 -6.79
N LYS A 146 -10.77 -13.08 -7.86
CA LYS A 146 -9.69 -13.75 -8.60
C LYS A 146 -8.30 -13.54 -7.98
N GLY A 147 -8.21 -13.03 -6.74
CA GLY A 147 -6.96 -12.92 -5.99
C GLY A 147 -6.13 -11.67 -6.30
N LEU A 148 -6.76 -10.55 -6.68
CA LEU A 148 -6.08 -9.27 -6.87
C LEU A 148 -6.70 -8.19 -5.99
N ALA A 149 -5.86 -7.43 -5.30
CA ALA A 149 -6.27 -6.20 -4.61
C ALA A 149 -5.61 -4.99 -5.27
N HIS A 150 -6.36 -3.91 -5.44
CA HIS A 150 -5.90 -2.61 -5.92
C HIS A 150 -6.10 -1.57 -4.84
N VAL A 151 -5.04 -0.86 -4.48
CA VAL A 151 -5.08 0.27 -3.55
C VAL A 151 -4.79 1.54 -4.35
N GLY A 152 -5.75 2.44 -4.38
CA GLY A 152 -5.65 3.69 -5.14
C GLY A 152 -5.72 4.91 -4.25
N PHE A 153 -4.94 5.94 -4.58
CA PHE A 153 -4.92 7.23 -3.90
C PHE A 153 -4.94 8.36 -4.92
N GLU A 154 -5.68 9.40 -4.62
CA GLU A 154 -5.68 10.66 -5.37
C GLU A 154 -5.32 11.81 -4.42
N ASP A 155 -4.35 12.63 -4.82
CA ASP A 155 -3.91 13.81 -4.07
C ASP A 155 -3.56 14.94 -5.04
N GLY A 156 -4.49 15.88 -5.23
CA GLY A 156 -4.39 16.90 -6.26
C GLY A 156 -4.23 16.30 -7.65
N ASP A 157 -3.13 16.61 -8.32
CA ASP A 157 -2.81 16.13 -9.67
C ASP A 157 -2.12 14.74 -9.67
N TYR A 158 -1.87 14.16 -8.50
CA TYR A 158 -1.16 12.89 -8.38
C TYR A 158 -2.12 11.74 -8.12
N THR A 159 -1.89 10.64 -8.83
CA THR A 159 -2.59 9.37 -8.63
C THR A 159 -1.56 8.29 -8.37
N SER A 160 -1.76 7.52 -7.29
CA SER A 160 -0.91 6.38 -6.96
C SER A 160 -1.74 5.10 -6.98
N ASN A 161 -1.25 4.08 -7.68
CA ASN A 161 -1.91 2.79 -7.82
C ASN A 161 -0.97 1.67 -7.38
N TYR A 162 -1.45 0.80 -6.49
CA TYR A 162 -0.71 -0.34 -5.97
C TYR A 162 -1.54 -1.60 -6.16
N TYR A 163 -0.87 -2.69 -6.52
CA TYR A 163 -1.50 -3.98 -6.72
C TYR A 163 -0.88 -5.02 -5.79
N LEU A 164 -1.73 -5.76 -5.09
CA LEU A 164 -1.33 -6.87 -4.24
C LEU A 164 -1.94 -8.14 -4.79
N VAL A 165 -1.13 -9.18 -4.89
CA VAL A 165 -1.58 -10.51 -5.32
C VAL A 165 -1.88 -11.37 -4.09
N GLU A 166 -2.88 -12.23 -4.20
CA GLU A 166 -3.25 -13.22 -3.19
C GLU A 166 -2.05 -14.06 -2.77
N ILE A 167 -1.95 -14.28 -1.48
CA ILE A 167 -1.00 -15.23 -0.86
C ILE A 167 -1.77 -16.53 -0.57
N LYS A 168 -1.38 -17.59 -1.24
CA LYS A 168 -1.93 -18.94 -1.08
C LYS A 168 -1.22 -19.70 0.03
#